data_64e041c1d0e74967319594885c23d990
#
_entry.id   64e041c1d0e74967319594885c23d990
#
_cell.length_a   1.000
_cell.length_b   1.000
_cell.length_c   1.000
_cell.angle_alpha   90.00
_cell.angle_beta   90.00
_cell.angle_gamma   90.00
#
_symmetry.space_group_name_H-M   'P 1'
#
loop_
_entity.id
_entity.type
_entity.pdbx_description
1 polymer ?
#
loop_
_entity_poly.entity_id
_entity_poly.type
_entity_poly.pdbx_seq_one_letter_code
_entity_poly.pdbx_strand_id
1 'polypeptide(L)'
;MKPSREVIRAETSAIPIRLLGVPDVVAVPHSVVLTARAVNQPSRVKDFISLTKPEVLFLVVVATGVGCVMASKSLDLLTLMHALIGTALVAGGTAALNHYIERASDSLMRRTAGRPLPSGRLKPNEVLMFGIGLSLKGIVYLAFTLNLLTGLIGLTALLSYLLLYTPLKRRSRLCTLVGAFPGAAPVLMGWAAVRGDLGPEAWVLFAILFLWQFPHFLAIGWMYREDYTRAGMLMIPDAKEGPDVNEDSGRMTFSLIRRTAQALVVVSFLPVLMGMTSGVYLCSALLLGLSLLYVVNGATSDRSGVAAKHLLHATVIYLPLLFLFLVLCRTDVVAGWPL
;
A
#
# COMPACT_ATOMS: atom_id res chain seq x y z
N MET A 1 1.66 7.59 48.55
CA MET A 1 0.19 7.68 48.47
C MET A 1 -0.27 6.69 47.40
N LYS A 2 -0.90 5.59 47.83
CA LYS A 2 -1.50 4.57 46.94
C LYS A 2 -2.94 4.96 46.63
N PRO A 3 -3.42 4.85 45.39
CA PRO A 3 -4.86 5.03 45.15
C PRO A 3 -5.62 3.74 45.46
N SER A 4 -6.72 3.95 46.19
CA SER A 4 -7.69 2.96 46.65
C SER A 4 -8.42 2.27 45.47
N ARG A 5 -8.62 0.95 45.62
CA ARG A 5 -9.44 0.11 44.77
C ARG A 5 -10.92 0.29 45.15
N GLU A 6 -11.72 0.84 44.27
CA GLU A 6 -13.18 0.70 44.32
C GLU A 6 -13.59 -0.62 43.69
N VAL A 7 -14.25 -1.46 44.47
CA VAL A 7 -14.87 -2.72 44.03
C VAL A 7 -16.32 -2.43 43.68
N ILE A 8 -16.66 -2.37 42.42
CA ILE A 8 -18.05 -2.32 41.96
C ILE A 8 -18.62 -3.74 42.04
N ARG A 9 -19.51 -4.01 42.97
CA ARG A 9 -20.36 -5.20 43.01
C ARG A 9 -21.51 -5.00 42.03
N ALA A 10 -21.56 -5.79 40.95
CA ALA A 10 -22.74 -5.93 40.16
C ALA A 10 -23.56 -7.17 40.63
N GLU A 11 -24.70 -6.92 41.19
CA GLU A 11 -25.69 -7.96 41.43
C GLU A 11 -26.38 -8.32 40.12
N THR A 12 -26.20 -9.56 39.67
CA THR A 12 -26.90 -10.09 38.50
C THR A 12 -27.94 -11.09 38.99
N SER A 13 -29.21 -10.73 38.91
CA SER A 13 -30.33 -11.65 39.07
C SER A 13 -30.38 -12.63 37.88
N ALA A 14 -30.24 -13.90 38.19
CA ALA A 14 -30.34 -14.97 37.19
C ALA A 14 -31.82 -15.27 36.86
N ILE A 15 -32.19 -15.22 35.58
CA ILE A 15 -33.47 -15.69 35.06
C ILE A 15 -33.30 -17.19 34.75
N PRO A 16 -34.10 -18.12 35.31
CA PRO A 16 -33.96 -19.53 35.01
C PRO A 16 -34.68 -19.87 33.69
N ILE A 17 -33.89 -20.23 32.68
CA ILE A 17 -34.43 -20.88 31.46
C ILE A 17 -34.48 -22.39 31.70
N ARG A 18 -35.67 -22.93 31.84
CA ARG A 18 -35.92 -24.36 31.97
C ARG A 18 -36.01 -24.99 30.58
N LEU A 19 -34.96 -25.67 30.14
CA LEU A 19 -35.00 -26.55 28.96
C LEU A 19 -35.28 -28.00 29.41
N LEU A 20 -36.36 -28.58 28.91
CA LEU A 20 -36.77 -29.95 29.17
C LEU A 20 -35.81 -30.94 28.49
N GLY A 21 -35.18 -31.82 29.26
CA GLY A 21 -34.65 -33.08 28.77
C GLY A 21 -33.12 -33.28 28.76
N VAL A 22 -32.34 -32.67 29.68
CA VAL A 22 -30.92 -33.03 29.86
C VAL A 22 -30.67 -33.36 31.33
N PRO A 23 -30.15 -34.57 31.67
CA PRO A 23 -29.77 -34.88 33.03
C PRO A 23 -28.47 -34.20 33.45
N ASP A 24 -28.46 -33.71 34.66
CA ASP A 24 -27.36 -33.25 35.50
C ASP A 24 -26.28 -32.32 34.85
N VAL A 25 -26.55 -31.04 34.99
CA VAL A 25 -25.54 -29.99 34.74
C VAL A 25 -24.50 -30.04 35.84
N VAL A 26 -23.27 -30.44 35.49
CA VAL A 26 -22.11 -30.34 36.33
C VAL A 26 -21.92 -28.83 36.70
N ALA A 27 -22.05 -28.52 37.96
CA ALA A 27 -21.79 -27.16 38.46
C ALA A 27 -20.34 -26.75 38.17
N VAL A 28 -20.14 -25.87 37.19
CA VAL A 28 -18.84 -25.25 36.94
C VAL A 28 -18.55 -24.29 38.08
N PRO A 29 -17.44 -24.41 38.82
CA PRO A 29 -17.13 -23.54 39.93
C PRO A 29 -16.96 -22.08 39.47
N HIS A 30 -17.64 -21.17 40.17
CA HIS A 30 -17.67 -19.71 39.96
C HIS A 30 -16.33 -18.99 40.24
N SER A 31 -15.22 -19.52 39.84
CA SER A 31 -13.89 -18.88 40.04
C SER A 31 -13.02 -18.82 38.77
N VAL A 32 -13.64 -18.77 37.60
CA VAL A 32 -12.90 -18.25 36.44
C VAL A 32 -13.00 -16.72 36.49
N VAL A 33 -12.23 -16.10 37.36
CA VAL A 33 -11.88 -14.67 37.23
C VAL A 33 -11.12 -14.57 35.92
N LEU A 34 -11.81 -14.18 34.86
CA LEU A 34 -11.19 -13.67 33.66
C LEU A 34 -10.40 -12.44 34.10
N THR A 35 -9.14 -12.64 34.50
CA THR A 35 -8.17 -11.56 34.52
C THR A 35 -8.12 -11.08 33.08
N ALA A 36 -8.94 -10.08 32.76
CA ALA A 36 -8.79 -9.31 31.55
C ALA A 36 -7.36 -8.76 31.64
N ARG A 37 -6.44 -9.46 30.98
CA ARG A 37 -5.08 -8.97 30.73
C ARG A 37 -5.32 -7.61 30.12
N ALA A 38 -4.95 -6.53 30.85
CA ALA A 38 -4.99 -5.19 30.32
C ALA A 38 -4.17 -5.24 29.02
N VAL A 39 -4.85 -5.42 27.90
CA VAL A 39 -4.24 -5.33 26.57
C VAL A 39 -3.78 -3.89 26.53
N ASN A 40 -2.46 -3.69 26.53
CA ASN A 40 -1.83 -2.38 26.48
C ASN A 40 -2.36 -1.71 25.20
N GLN A 41 -3.43 -0.92 25.34
CA GLN A 41 -4.03 -0.24 24.19
C GLN A 41 -2.98 0.71 23.64
N PRO A 42 -2.75 0.69 22.32
CA PRO A 42 -1.79 1.60 21.69
C PRO A 42 -2.18 3.05 22.05
N SER A 43 -1.17 3.90 22.28
CA SER A 43 -1.44 5.31 22.58
C SER A 43 -2.15 5.98 21.40
N ARG A 44 -2.96 7.00 21.64
CA ARG A 44 -3.64 7.77 20.56
C ARG A 44 -2.69 8.24 19.49
N VAL A 45 -1.46 8.64 19.84
CA VAL A 45 -0.42 9.06 18.89
C VAL A 45 -0.06 7.91 17.95
N LYS A 46 0.13 6.69 18.48
CA LYS A 46 0.39 5.50 17.67
C LYS A 46 -0.77 5.20 16.71
N ASP A 47 -2.02 5.40 17.16
CA ASP A 47 -3.19 5.22 16.30
C ASP A 47 -3.20 6.23 15.15
N PHE A 48 -2.93 7.52 15.38
CA PHE A 48 -2.82 8.52 14.31
C PHE A 48 -1.65 8.24 13.35
N ILE A 49 -0.49 7.83 13.86
CA ILE A 49 0.63 7.39 13.00
C ILE A 49 0.22 6.20 12.15
N SER A 50 -0.48 5.21 12.70
CA SER A 50 -0.91 4.02 11.95
C SER A 50 -1.88 4.35 10.80
N LEU A 51 -2.66 5.46 10.90
CA LEU A 51 -3.53 5.91 9.81
C LEU A 51 -2.74 6.34 8.56
N THR A 52 -1.51 6.84 8.72
CA THR A 52 -0.66 7.26 7.60
C THR A 52 -0.02 6.07 6.87
N LYS A 53 -0.19 4.83 7.36
CA LYS A 53 0.42 3.61 6.80
C LYS A 53 1.94 3.76 6.61
N PRO A 54 2.75 3.85 7.66
CA PRO A 54 4.19 4.20 7.58
C PRO A 54 4.99 3.33 6.61
N GLU A 55 4.68 2.03 6.55
CA GLU A 55 5.36 1.09 5.64
C GLU A 55 5.14 1.43 4.16
N VAL A 56 3.90 1.75 3.78
CA VAL A 56 3.55 2.18 2.42
C VAL A 56 4.11 3.58 2.16
N LEU A 57 3.98 4.48 3.15
CA LEU A 57 4.47 5.84 3.07
C LEU A 57 5.98 5.89 2.80
N PHE A 58 6.76 5.02 3.42
CA PHE A 58 8.20 4.91 3.17
C PHE A 58 8.50 4.65 1.69
N LEU A 59 7.82 3.67 1.06
CA LEU A 59 8.01 3.37 -0.37
C LEU A 59 7.59 4.53 -1.28
N VAL A 60 6.53 5.24 -0.93
CA VAL A 60 6.07 6.45 -1.63
C VAL A 60 7.14 7.54 -1.59
N VAL A 61 7.72 7.78 -0.41
CA VAL A 61 8.80 8.78 -0.21
C VAL A 61 10.06 8.37 -0.97
N VAL A 62 10.44 7.09 -0.94
CA VAL A 62 11.57 6.58 -1.73
C VAL A 62 11.34 6.80 -3.23
N ALA A 63 10.14 6.50 -3.76
CA ALA A 63 9.82 6.71 -5.17
C ALA A 63 9.89 8.20 -5.56
N THR A 64 9.43 9.11 -4.70
CA THR A 64 9.60 10.56 -4.89
C THR A 64 11.08 10.94 -4.93
N GLY A 65 11.89 10.43 -3.98
CA GLY A 65 13.33 10.65 -3.95
C GLY A 65 14.04 10.20 -5.23
N VAL A 66 13.67 9.00 -5.73
CA VAL A 66 14.19 8.51 -7.03
C VAL A 66 13.81 9.46 -8.16
N GLY A 67 12.57 9.94 -8.20
CA GLY A 67 12.15 10.95 -9.19
C GLY A 67 12.99 12.21 -9.14
N CYS A 68 13.24 12.76 -7.93
CA CYS A 68 14.11 13.94 -7.74
C CYS A 68 15.54 13.69 -8.21
N VAL A 69 16.12 12.56 -7.79
CA VAL A 69 17.52 12.21 -8.14
C VAL A 69 17.66 12.03 -9.65
N MET A 70 16.75 11.35 -10.29
CA MET A 70 16.79 11.07 -11.74
C MET A 70 16.53 12.31 -12.59
N ALA A 71 15.80 13.29 -12.06
CA ALA A 71 15.53 14.57 -12.73
C ALA A 71 16.69 15.58 -12.65
N SER A 72 17.62 15.41 -11.70
CA SER A 72 18.65 16.39 -11.34
C SER A 72 20.01 16.01 -11.89
N LYS A 73 20.78 16.98 -12.40
CA LYS A 73 22.23 16.81 -12.66
C LYS A 73 23.04 17.02 -11.38
N SER A 74 22.64 17.97 -10.55
CA SER A 74 23.18 18.21 -9.21
C SER A 74 22.02 18.28 -8.23
N LEU A 75 22.02 17.40 -7.23
CA LEU A 75 20.89 17.30 -6.29
C LEU A 75 20.93 18.48 -5.30
N ASP A 76 19.93 19.36 -5.39
CA ASP A 76 19.65 20.31 -4.32
C ASP A 76 18.94 19.63 -3.16
N LEU A 77 19.63 19.55 -2.02
CA LEU A 77 19.12 18.88 -0.83
C LEU A 77 17.85 19.55 -0.29
N LEU A 78 17.71 20.85 -0.43
CA LEU A 78 16.52 21.57 0.04
C LEU A 78 15.29 21.21 -0.79
N THR A 79 15.42 21.21 -2.11
CA THR A 79 14.37 20.75 -3.04
C THR A 79 13.97 19.30 -2.75
N LEU A 80 14.95 18.41 -2.54
CA LEU A 80 14.68 17.02 -2.15
C LEU A 80 13.87 16.94 -0.86
N MET A 81 14.32 17.62 0.20
CA MET A 81 13.62 17.59 1.50
C MET A 81 12.18 18.12 1.40
N HIS A 82 11.97 19.23 0.68
CA HIS A 82 10.62 19.76 0.43
C HIS A 82 9.75 18.74 -0.32
N ALA A 83 10.26 18.08 -1.35
CA ALA A 83 9.52 17.07 -2.11
C ALA A 83 9.13 15.87 -1.23
N LEU A 84 10.07 15.34 -0.43
CA LEU A 84 9.81 14.21 0.45
C LEU A 84 8.79 14.55 1.54
N ILE A 85 8.94 15.69 2.22
CA ILE A 85 8.02 16.13 3.28
C ILE A 85 6.62 16.37 2.71
N GLY A 86 6.50 17.13 1.63
CA GLY A 86 5.22 17.44 1.03
C GLY A 86 4.49 16.20 0.51
N THR A 87 5.23 15.29 -0.16
CA THR A 87 4.66 13.99 -0.60
C THR A 87 4.23 13.14 0.58
N ALA A 88 5.02 13.09 1.65
CA ALA A 88 4.66 12.35 2.87
C ALA A 88 3.35 12.88 3.49
N LEU A 89 3.16 14.20 3.51
CA LEU A 89 1.94 14.83 4.01
C LEU A 89 0.72 14.45 3.13
N VAL A 90 0.84 14.58 1.80
CA VAL A 90 -0.25 14.21 0.86
C VAL A 90 -0.59 12.74 0.98
N ALA A 91 0.40 11.86 0.92
CA ALA A 91 0.19 10.41 0.96
C ALA A 91 -0.34 9.94 2.32
N GLY A 92 0.19 10.47 3.43
CA GLY A 92 -0.31 10.18 4.78
C GLY A 92 -1.75 10.64 4.98
N GLY A 93 -2.10 11.83 4.49
CA GLY A 93 -3.46 12.33 4.50
C GLY A 93 -4.40 11.50 3.65
N THR A 94 -3.97 11.11 2.43
CA THR A 94 -4.71 10.19 1.54
C THR A 94 -4.98 8.85 2.22
N ALA A 95 -3.99 8.28 2.91
CA ALA A 95 -4.14 7.04 3.65
C ALA A 95 -5.16 7.17 4.79
N ALA A 96 -5.11 8.26 5.57
CA ALA A 96 -6.07 8.52 6.65
C ALA A 96 -7.50 8.69 6.13
N LEU A 97 -7.70 9.43 5.02
CA LEU A 97 -9.00 9.58 4.36
C LEU A 97 -9.51 8.26 3.80
N ASN A 98 -8.63 7.42 3.26
CA ASN A 98 -8.99 6.07 2.82
C ASN A 98 -9.48 5.20 3.99
N HIS A 99 -8.84 5.25 5.17
CA HIS A 99 -9.34 4.59 6.38
C HIS A 99 -10.74 5.08 6.77
N TYR A 100 -11.00 6.39 6.64
CA TYR A 100 -12.32 6.96 6.91
C TYR A 100 -13.39 6.42 5.94
N ILE A 101 -13.10 6.39 4.64
CA ILE A 101 -14.04 5.93 3.61
C ILE A 101 -14.31 4.43 3.75
N GLU A 102 -13.25 3.62 3.96
CA GLU A 102 -13.34 2.15 3.99
C GLU A 102 -13.68 1.58 5.38
N ARG A 103 -13.95 2.39 6.40
CA ARG A 103 -14.15 1.93 7.79
C ARG A 103 -15.18 0.80 7.94
N ALA A 104 -16.26 0.83 7.16
CA ALA A 104 -17.29 -0.20 7.20
C ALA A 104 -16.81 -1.51 6.53
N SER A 105 -16.08 -1.44 5.43
CA SER A 105 -15.49 -2.61 4.77
C SER A 105 -14.35 -3.20 5.60
N ASP A 106 -13.52 -2.33 6.21
CA ASP A 106 -12.41 -2.73 7.07
C ASP A 106 -12.87 -3.55 8.28
N SER A 107 -14.06 -3.27 8.84
CA SER A 107 -14.61 -4.04 9.96
C SER A 107 -15.00 -5.48 9.58
N LEU A 108 -15.24 -5.75 8.31
CA LEU A 108 -15.60 -7.08 7.80
C LEU A 108 -14.40 -7.97 7.50
N MET A 109 -13.19 -7.40 7.40
CA MET A 109 -11.96 -8.12 7.07
C MET A 109 -11.15 -8.43 8.33
N ARG A 110 -10.74 -9.69 8.52
CA ARG A 110 -9.95 -10.13 9.69
C ARG A 110 -8.66 -9.31 9.86
N ARG A 111 -8.00 -9.02 8.73
CA ARG A 111 -6.75 -8.26 8.70
C ARG A 111 -6.90 -6.81 9.15
N THR A 112 -8.04 -6.18 8.93
CA THR A 112 -8.24 -4.73 9.12
C THR A 112 -9.23 -4.37 10.23
N ALA A 113 -9.98 -5.34 10.76
CA ALA A 113 -10.93 -5.11 11.88
C ALA A 113 -10.27 -4.50 13.13
N GLY A 114 -8.97 -4.79 13.37
CA GLY A 114 -8.18 -4.21 14.46
C GLY A 114 -7.65 -2.80 14.22
N ARG A 115 -7.93 -2.15 13.06
CA ARG A 115 -7.52 -0.77 12.78
C ARG A 115 -8.19 0.23 13.73
N PRO A 116 -7.61 1.45 13.92
CA PRO A 116 -8.14 2.43 14.89
C PRO A 116 -9.61 2.79 14.71
N LEU A 117 -10.09 2.93 13.48
CA LEU A 117 -11.48 3.28 13.19
C LEU A 117 -12.45 2.11 13.39
N PRO A 118 -12.26 0.92 12.75
CA PRO A 118 -13.14 -0.22 12.96
C PRO A 118 -13.21 -0.69 14.41
N SER A 119 -12.10 -0.57 15.16
CA SER A 119 -12.03 -0.94 16.57
C SER A 119 -12.59 0.13 17.53
N GLY A 120 -13.03 1.28 17.02
CA GLY A 120 -13.59 2.37 17.85
C GLY A 120 -12.58 3.19 18.66
N ARG A 121 -11.27 2.98 18.49
CA ARG A 121 -10.22 3.72 19.21
C ARG A 121 -10.11 5.18 18.80
N LEU A 122 -10.42 5.50 17.55
CA LEU A 122 -10.52 6.87 17.04
C LEU A 122 -11.93 7.14 16.49
N LYS A 123 -12.41 8.36 16.69
CA LYS A 123 -13.70 8.80 16.17
C LYS A 123 -13.59 9.12 14.66
N PRO A 124 -14.62 8.83 13.84
CA PRO A 124 -14.60 9.12 12.41
C PRO A 124 -14.26 10.59 12.07
N ASN A 125 -14.83 11.55 12.80
CA ASN A 125 -14.57 12.98 12.56
C ASN A 125 -13.12 13.38 12.86
N GLU A 126 -12.47 12.77 13.85
CA GLU A 126 -11.06 13.02 14.16
C GLU A 126 -10.17 12.58 12.98
N VAL A 127 -10.44 11.40 12.42
CA VAL A 127 -9.69 10.85 11.28
C VAL A 127 -9.96 11.65 10.00
N LEU A 128 -11.21 12.08 9.79
CA LEU A 128 -11.59 12.92 8.65
C LEU A 128 -10.82 14.27 8.68
N MET A 129 -10.87 14.97 9.82
CA MET A 129 -10.20 16.26 9.98
C MET A 129 -8.67 16.13 9.90
N PHE A 130 -8.12 15.08 10.49
CA PHE A 130 -6.69 14.77 10.40
C PHE A 130 -6.26 14.54 8.94
N GLY A 131 -7.01 13.71 8.20
CA GLY A 131 -6.71 13.39 6.80
C GLY A 131 -6.84 14.59 5.87
N ILE A 132 -7.91 15.41 6.02
CA ILE A 132 -8.10 16.65 5.24
C ILE A 132 -6.97 17.63 5.56
N GLY A 133 -6.70 17.88 6.85
CA GLY A 133 -5.67 18.83 7.27
C GLY A 133 -4.28 18.45 6.78
N LEU A 134 -3.94 17.15 6.83
CA LEU A 134 -2.65 16.65 6.38
C LEU A 134 -2.51 16.77 4.84
N SER A 135 -3.55 16.36 4.10
CA SER A 135 -3.56 16.43 2.63
C SER A 135 -3.48 17.86 2.13
N LEU A 136 -4.31 18.75 2.68
CA LEU A 136 -4.33 20.16 2.26
C LEU A 136 -2.99 20.86 2.54
N LYS A 137 -2.44 20.64 3.76
CA LYS A 137 -1.11 21.15 4.09
C LYS A 137 -0.05 20.65 3.11
N GLY A 138 -0.07 19.35 2.77
CA GLY A 138 0.90 18.77 1.84
C GLY A 138 0.80 19.37 0.43
N ILE A 139 -0.41 19.51 -0.12
CA ILE A 139 -0.63 20.08 -1.47
C ILE A 139 -0.20 21.55 -1.52
N VAL A 140 -0.65 22.34 -0.56
CA VAL A 140 -0.29 23.76 -0.46
C VAL A 140 1.21 23.92 -0.26
N TYR A 141 1.81 23.12 0.63
CA TYR A 141 3.24 23.12 0.86
C TYR A 141 4.03 22.85 -0.43
N LEU A 142 3.70 21.78 -1.17
CA LEU A 142 4.38 21.46 -2.44
C LEU A 142 4.24 22.58 -3.48
N ALA A 143 3.03 23.17 -3.61
CA ALA A 143 2.78 24.22 -4.58
C ALA A 143 3.57 25.50 -4.29
N PHE A 144 3.74 25.87 -3.01
CA PHE A 144 4.42 27.11 -2.62
C PHE A 144 5.92 26.94 -2.41
N THR A 145 6.40 25.78 -1.95
CA THR A 145 7.84 25.57 -1.70
C THR A 145 8.61 25.07 -2.91
N LEU A 146 7.93 24.42 -3.85
CA LEU A 146 8.52 23.86 -5.06
C LEU A 146 7.92 24.53 -6.31
N ASN A 147 6.79 23.99 -6.81
CA ASN A 147 6.07 24.54 -7.94
C ASN A 147 4.62 24.02 -7.98
N LEU A 148 3.77 24.75 -8.73
CA LEU A 148 2.36 24.44 -8.86
C LEU A 148 2.13 23.05 -9.47
N LEU A 149 2.95 22.62 -10.43
CA LEU A 149 2.81 21.32 -11.10
C LEU A 149 2.93 20.17 -10.09
N THR A 150 3.93 20.22 -9.19
CA THR A 150 4.10 19.22 -8.14
C THR A 150 2.89 19.16 -7.22
N GLY A 151 2.35 20.31 -6.80
CA GLY A 151 1.12 20.38 -6.01
C GLY A 151 -0.10 19.81 -6.74
N LEU A 152 -0.26 20.09 -8.04
CA LEU A 152 -1.34 19.56 -8.87
C LEU A 152 -1.25 18.04 -9.08
N ILE A 153 -0.06 17.50 -9.27
CA ILE A 153 0.14 16.03 -9.35
C ILE A 153 -0.29 15.40 -8.02
N GLY A 154 0.12 15.95 -6.88
CA GLY A 154 -0.30 15.48 -5.56
C GLY A 154 -1.81 15.54 -5.34
N LEU A 155 -2.45 16.65 -5.75
CA LEU A 155 -3.91 16.79 -5.71
C LEU A 155 -4.61 15.76 -6.60
N THR A 156 -4.13 15.57 -7.83
CA THR A 156 -4.69 14.58 -8.77
C THR A 156 -4.54 13.16 -8.23
N ALA A 157 -3.40 12.83 -7.65
CA ALA A 157 -3.18 11.54 -7.00
C ALA A 157 -4.16 11.32 -5.84
N LEU A 158 -4.33 12.31 -4.96
CA LEU A 158 -5.30 12.28 -3.86
C LEU A 158 -6.73 12.03 -4.37
N LEU A 159 -7.20 12.88 -5.30
CA LEU A 159 -8.57 12.83 -5.79
C LEU A 159 -8.85 11.52 -6.55
N SER A 160 -7.94 11.09 -7.43
CA SER A 160 -8.10 9.84 -8.17
C SER A 160 -8.09 8.62 -7.23
N TYR A 161 -7.29 8.64 -6.18
CA TYR A 161 -7.27 7.58 -5.18
C TYR A 161 -8.59 7.50 -4.39
N LEU A 162 -9.08 8.63 -3.88
CA LEU A 162 -10.26 8.66 -3.00
C LEU A 162 -11.58 8.57 -3.77
N LEU A 163 -11.69 9.26 -4.92
CA LEU A 163 -12.95 9.42 -5.65
C LEU A 163 -13.14 8.38 -6.76
N LEU A 164 -12.05 7.83 -7.32
CA LEU A 164 -12.12 6.83 -8.38
C LEU A 164 -11.75 5.43 -7.85
N TYR A 165 -10.52 5.24 -7.37
CA TYR A 165 -10.02 3.94 -6.97
C TYR A 165 -10.80 3.35 -5.79
N THR A 166 -10.98 4.11 -4.70
CA THR A 166 -11.61 3.59 -3.48
C THR A 166 -13.05 3.12 -3.69
N PRO A 167 -13.96 3.88 -4.36
CA PRO A 167 -15.29 3.39 -4.68
C PRO A 167 -15.29 2.24 -5.70
N LEU A 168 -14.34 2.26 -6.63
CA LEU A 168 -14.27 1.26 -7.70
C LEU A 168 -13.92 -0.14 -7.19
N LYS A 169 -13.25 -0.26 -6.04
CA LYS A 169 -12.97 -1.56 -5.38
C LYS A 169 -14.22 -2.42 -5.18
N ARG A 170 -15.37 -1.81 -4.98
CA ARG A 170 -16.66 -2.50 -4.77
C ARG A 170 -17.52 -2.60 -6.04
N ARG A 171 -17.11 -1.92 -7.13
CA ARG A 171 -17.93 -1.80 -8.35
C ARG A 171 -17.30 -2.45 -9.57
N SER A 172 -15.98 -2.53 -9.64
CA SER A 172 -15.30 -2.98 -10.86
C SER A 172 -13.95 -3.62 -10.57
N ARG A 173 -13.64 -4.65 -11.35
CA ARG A 173 -12.33 -5.32 -11.40
C ARG A 173 -11.21 -4.43 -11.96
N LEU A 174 -11.58 -3.31 -12.61
CA LEU A 174 -10.62 -2.32 -13.09
C LEU A 174 -10.04 -1.44 -11.97
N CYS A 175 -10.47 -1.63 -10.71
CA CYS A 175 -9.97 -0.85 -9.58
C CYS A 175 -8.44 -0.90 -9.48
N THR A 176 -7.80 -2.06 -9.69
CA THR A 176 -6.34 -2.18 -9.63
C THR A 176 -5.66 -1.34 -10.71
N LEU A 177 -6.21 -1.31 -11.94
CA LEU A 177 -5.71 -0.47 -13.02
C LEU A 177 -5.81 1.02 -12.67
N VAL A 178 -6.99 1.45 -12.21
CA VAL A 178 -7.23 2.86 -11.82
C VAL A 178 -6.38 3.25 -10.62
N GLY A 179 -6.23 2.36 -9.63
CA GLY A 179 -5.42 2.60 -8.44
C GLY A 179 -3.91 2.66 -8.71
N ALA A 180 -3.44 2.07 -9.81
CA ALA A 180 -2.04 2.12 -10.18
C ALA A 180 -1.59 3.52 -10.63
N PHE A 181 -2.48 4.39 -11.12
CA PHE A 181 -2.15 5.77 -11.48
C PHE A 181 -1.72 6.61 -10.26
N PRO A 182 -2.55 6.78 -9.21
CA PRO A 182 -2.11 7.51 -8.02
C PRO A 182 -0.95 6.83 -7.30
N GLY A 183 -0.84 5.51 -7.37
CA GLY A 183 0.28 4.78 -6.76
C GLY A 183 1.63 5.01 -7.46
N ALA A 184 1.64 5.37 -8.75
CA ALA A 184 2.85 5.73 -9.49
C ALA A 184 3.13 7.24 -9.53
N ALA A 185 2.19 8.09 -9.11
CA ALA A 185 2.34 9.55 -9.09
C ALA A 185 3.55 10.08 -8.28
N PRO A 186 3.99 9.43 -7.18
CA PRO A 186 5.13 9.92 -6.39
C PRO A 186 6.41 10.15 -7.19
N VAL A 187 6.70 9.30 -8.17
CA VAL A 187 7.87 9.47 -9.03
C VAL A 187 7.74 10.72 -9.91
N LEU A 188 6.53 11.01 -10.42
CA LEU A 188 6.25 12.24 -11.17
C LEU A 188 6.33 13.49 -10.27
N MET A 189 5.89 13.38 -9.02
CA MET A 189 6.01 14.48 -8.04
C MET A 189 7.48 14.81 -7.80
N GLY A 190 8.33 13.80 -7.62
CA GLY A 190 9.76 13.99 -7.46
C GLY A 190 10.44 14.60 -8.70
N TRP A 191 10.08 14.14 -9.89
CA TRP A 191 10.57 14.70 -11.14
C TRP A 191 10.15 16.16 -11.33
N ALA A 192 8.86 16.43 -11.21
CA ALA A 192 8.31 17.78 -11.35
C ALA A 192 8.85 18.76 -10.31
N ALA A 193 9.17 18.30 -9.10
CA ALA A 193 9.78 19.13 -8.05
C ALA A 193 11.10 19.75 -8.48
N VAL A 194 11.88 19.04 -9.29
CA VAL A 194 13.21 19.46 -9.75
C VAL A 194 13.14 20.17 -11.11
N ARG A 195 12.36 19.63 -12.04
CA ARG A 195 12.35 20.11 -13.44
C ARG A 195 11.27 21.15 -13.71
N GLY A 196 10.17 21.14 -12.97
CA GLY A 196 9.00 21.96 -13.29
C GLY A 196 8.21 21.49 -14.53
N ASP A 197 8.59 20.35 -15.12
CA ASP A 197 7.96 19.74 -16.28
C ASP A 197 7.80 18.21 -16.10
N LEU A 198 7.20 17.52 -17.10
CA LEU A 198 7.10 16.07 -17.17
C LEU A 198 7.62 15.61 -18.54
N GLY A 199 8.95 15.52 -18.66
CA GLY A 199 9.60 14.95 -19.83
C GLY A 199 9.29 13.46 -20.03
N PRO A 200 9.65 12.89 -21.19
CA PRO A 200 9.42 11.46 -21.49
C PRO A 200 10.11 10.54 -20.48
N GLU A 201 11.24 10.96 -19.90
CA GLU A 201 11.97 10.20 -18.87
C GLU A 201 11.14 10.01 -17.60
N ALA A 202 10.38 11.05 -17.18
CA ALA A 202 9.47 10.98 -16.04
C ALA A 202 8.39 9.89 -16.26
N TRP A 203 7.86 9.82 -17.48
CA TRP A 203 6.85 8.83 -17.85
C TRP A 203 7.39 7.39 -17.91
N VAL A 204 8.67 7.21 -18.24
CA VAL A 204 9.32 5.89 -18.15
C VAL A 204 9.42 5.44 -16.71
N LEU A 205 9.85 6.32 -15.79
CA LEU A 205 9.89 6.00 -14.37
C LEU A 205 8.50 5.71 -13.80
N PHE A 206 7.50 6.50 -14.22
CA PHE A 206 6.11 6.26 -13.91
C PHE A 206 5.64 4.88 -14.40
N ALA A 207 5.95 4.52 -15.65
CA ALA A 207 5.53 3.26 -16.24
C ALA A 207 6.14 2.03 -15.52
N ILE A 208 7.40 2.13 -15.08
CA ILE A 208 8.04 1.11 -14.25
C ILE A 208 7.26 0.90 -12.96
N LEU A 209 7.02 1.99 -12.21
CA LEU A 209 6.29 1.92 -10.94
C LEU A 209 4.83 1.50 -11.14
N PHE A 210 4.18 1.98 -12.21
CA PHE A 210 2.81 1.63 -12.58
C PHE A 210 2.67 0.13 -12.86
N LEU A 211 3.54 -0.46 -13.68
CA LEU A 211 3.49 -1.87 -14.02
C LEU A 211 3.87 -2.77 -12.85
N TRP A 212 4.81 -2.34 -12.00
CA TRP A 212 5.20 -3.09 -10.82
C TRP A 212 4.04 -3.34 -9.85
N GLN A 213 3.11 -2.42 -9.77
CA GLN A 213 1.97 -2.53 -8.85
C GLN A 213 1.08 -3.73 -9.14
N PHE A 214 0.94 -4.16 -10.40
CA PHE A 214 0.03 -5.25 -10.74
C PHE A 214 0.45 -6.60 -10.13
N PRO A 215 1.66 -7.13 -10.37
CA PRO A 215 2.07 -8.39 -9.74
C PRO A 215 2.06 -8.28 -8.22
N HIS A 216 2.39 -7.10 -7.66
CA HIS A 216 2.39 -6.84 -6.23
C HIS A 216 0.97 -6.88 -5.62
N PHE A 217 0.06 -6.05 -6.11
CA PHE A 217 -1.29 -5.95 -5.55
C PHE A 217 -2.16 -7.16 -5.86
N LEU A 218 -2.00 -7.80 -7.01
CA LEU A 218 -2.73 -9.03 -7.33
C LEU A 218 -2.25 -10.21 -6.46
N ALA A 219 -0.95 -10.27 -6.11
CA ALA A 219 -0.46 -11.25 -5.15
C ALA A 219 -1.08 -11.04 -3.75
N ILE A 220 -1.11 -9.78 -3.26
CA ILE A 220 -1.81 -9.43 -2.00
C ILE A 220 -3.29 -9.80 -2.10
N GLY A 221 -3.93 -9.42 -3.20
CA GLY A 221 -5.33 -9.74 -3.45
C GLY A 221 -5.61 -11.22 -3.33
N TRP A 222 -4.77 -12.06 -3.97
CA TRP A 222 -4.91 -13.51 -3.94
C TRP A 222 -4.71 -14.11 -2.55
N MET A 223 -3.73 -13.61 -1.80
CA MET A 223 -3.49 -14.04 -0.41
C MET A 223 -4.68 -13.75 0.52
N TYR A 224 -5.35 -12.62 0.33
CA TYR A 224 -6.45 -12.16 1.19
C TYR A 224 -7.81 -12.20 0.49
N ARG A 225 -7.96 -13.08 -0.53
CA ARG A 225 -9.18 -13.15 -1.36
C ARG A 225 -10.46 -13.37 -0.55
N GLU A 226 -10.40 -14.21 0.49
CA GLU A 226 -11.53 -14.47 1.39
C GLU A 226 -11.98 -13.22 2.15
N ASP A 227 -11.03 -12.42 2.63
CA ASP A 227 -11.32 -11.17 3.33
C ASP A 227 -11.94 -10.14 2.37
N TYR A 228 -11.40 -10.03 1.15
CA TYR A 228 -11.94 -9.13 0.13
C TYR A 228 -13.35 -9.52 -0.32
N THR A 229 -13.60 -10.80 -0.51
CA THR A 229 -14.92 -11.34 -0.84
C THR A 229 -15.92 -11.04 0.28
N ARG A 230 -15.55 -11.30 1.56
CA ARG A 230 -16.39 -10.99 2.72
C ARG A 230 -16.74 -9.50 2.81
N ALA A 231 -15.82 -8.62 2.40
CA ALA A 231 -16.05 -7.18 2.36
C ALA A 231 -16.76 -6.68 1.08
N GLY A 232 -17.13 -7.59 0.15
CA GLY A 232 -17.77 -7.27 -1.12
C GLY A 232 -16.86 -6.48 -2.07
N MET A 233 -15.54 -6.74 -2.03
CA MET A 233 -14.56 -6.06 -2.88
C MET A 233 -14.21 -6.91 -4.12
N LEU A 234 -14.25 -6.29 -5.30
CA LEU A 234 -14.01 -6.93 -6.60
C LEU A 234 -12.56 -6.76 -7.10
N MET A 235 -11.59 -6.83 -6.18
CA MET A 235 -10.18 -6.55 -6.53
C MET A 235 -9.51 -7.64 -7.36
N ILE A 236 -10.05 -8.85 -7.35
CA ILE A 236 -9.48 -10.02 -8.03
C ILE A 236 -10.36 -10.38 -9.22
N PRO A 237 -9.80 -10.54 -10.44
CA PRO A 237 -10.58 -10.77 -11.65
C PRO A 237 -11.47 -12.02 -11.63
N ASP A 238 -11.03 -13.09 -10.97
CA ASP A 238 -11.67 -14.40 -11.02
C ASP A 238 -11.75 -15.12 -9.65
N ALA A 239 -11.82 -14.37 -8.55
CA ALA A 239 -12.13 -14.95 -7.26
C ALA A 239 -13.60 -15.42 -7.26
N LYS A 240 -13.82 -16.72 -7.42
CA LYS A 240 -15.10 -17.37 -7.17
C LYS A 240 -15.20 -17.78 -5.70
N GLU A 241 -16.39 -17.61 -5.11
CA GLU A 241 -16.71 -18.10 -3.79
C GLU A 241 -17.14 -19.57 -3.85
N GLY A 242 -16.76 -20.36 -2.84
CA GLY A 242 -17.32 -21.68 -2.58
C GLY A 242 -16.31 -22.83 -2.70
N PRO A 243 -16.77 -24.06 -2.33
CA PRO A 243 -15.96 -25.27 -2.41
C PRO A 243 -15.59 -25.67 -3.85
N ASP A 244 -16.23 -25.07 -4.86
CA ASP A 244 -15.92 -25.27 -6.27
C ASP A 244 -14.74 -24.40 -6.74
N VAL A 245 -13.59 -24.52 -6.07
CA VAL A 245 -12.32 -24.03 -6.59
C VAL A 245 -11.92 -24.94 -7.75
N ASN A 246 -12.48 -24.70 -8.92
CA ASN A 246 -12.13 -25.39 -10.16
C ASN A 246 -10.67 -25.05 -10.52
N GLU A 247 -10.02 -25.92 -11.29
CA GLU A 247 -8.66 -25.72 -11.85
C GLU A 247 -8.47 -24.37 -12.58
N ASP A 248 -9.58 -23.74 -13.02
CA ASP A 248 -9.61 -22.43 -13.65
C ASP A 248 -9.59 -21.24 -12.69
N SER A 249 -9.75 -21.48 -11.36
CA SER A 249 -9.71 -20.39 -10.38
C SER A 249 -8.33 -19.73 -10.35
N GLY A 250 -8.30 -18.39 -10.48
CA GLY A 250 -7.08 -17.60 -10.52
C GLY A 250 -6.38 -17.55 -11.89
N ARG A 251 -6.86 -18.26 -12.90
CA ARG A 251 -6.21 -18.27 -14.22
C ARG A 251 -6.08 -16.87 -14.83
N MET A 252 -7.13 -16.08 -14.73
CA MET A 252 -7.14 -14.71 -15.24
C MET A 252 -6.20 -13.80 -14.41
N THR A 253 -6.25 -13.92 -13.09
CA THR A 253 -5.40 -13.16 -12.16
C THR A 253 -3.93 -13.44 -12.43
N PHE A 254 -3.51 -14.71 -12.45
CA PHE A 254 -2.11 -15.08 -12.67
C PHE A 254 -1.64 -14.83 -14.13
N SER A 255 -2.54 -14.90 -15.11
CA SER A 255 -2.24 -14.46 -16.48
C SER A 255 -1.96 -12.96 -16.55
N LEU A 256 -2.75 -12.14 -15.83
CA LEU A 256 -2.53 -10.70 -15.75
C LEU A 256 -1.21 -10.39 -15.01
N ILE A 257 -0.92 -11.07 -13.89
CA ILE A 257 0.37 -10.98 -13.19
C ILE A 257 1.54 -11.24 -14.15
N ARG A 258 1.48 -12.33 -14.89
CA ARG A 258 2.55 -12.70 -15.82
C ARG A 258 2.74 -11.67 -16.93
N ARG A 259 1.65 -11.23 -17.59
CA ARG A 259 1.72 -10.23 -18.67
C ARG A 259 2.26 -8.90 -18.20
N THR A 260 1.82 -8.44 -17.02
CA THR A 260 2.29 -7.16 -16.45
C THR A 260 3.72 -7.24 -15.95
N ALA A 261 4.17 -8.38 -15.42
CA ALA A 261 5.56 -8.61 -15.07
C ALA A 261 6.47 -8.65 -16.31
N GLN A 262 6.04 -9.28 -17.41
CA GLN A 262 6.77 -9.26 -18.68
C GLN A 262 6.89 -7.83 -19.22
N ALA A 263 5.79 -7.06 -19.23
CA ALA A 263 5.80 -5.67 -19.64
C ALA A 263 6.72 -4.82 -18.73
N LEU A 264 6.71 -5.05 -17.41
CA LEU A 264 7.60 -4.39 -16.46
C LEU A 264 9.07 -4.62 -16.82
N VAL A 265 9.47 -5.86 -17.12
CA VAL A 265 10.85 -6.18 -17.51
C VAL A 265 11.25 -5.44 -18.77
N VAL A 266 10.38 -5.41 -19.78
CA VAL A 266 10.63 -4.68 -21.03
C VAL A 266 10.78 -3.18 -20.79
N VAL A 267 9.87 -2.58 -20.03
CA VAL A 267 9.88 -1.14 -19.73
C VAL A 267 11.08 -0.77 -18.84
N SER A 268 11.59 -1.69 -18.02
CA SER A 268 12.78 -1.46 -17.19
C SER A 268 14.07 -1.29 -18.02
N PHE A 269 14.09 -1.60 -19.30
CA PHE A 269 15.24 -1.33 -20.19
C PHE A 269 15.19 0.06 -20.82
N LEU A 270 14.05 0.73 -20.84
CA LEU A 270 13.89 2.06 -21.45
C LEU A 270 14.84 3.13 -20.87
N PRO A 271 15.16 3.16 -19.57
CA PRO A 271 16.12 4.13 -19.06
C PRO A 271 17.49 4.09 -19.75
N VAL A 272 17.96 2.91 -20.18
CA VAL A 272 19.22 2.80 -20.92
C VAL A 272 19.05 3.34 -22.33
N LEU A 273 17.96 2.99 -23.02
CA LEU A 273 17.67 3.44 -24.37
C LEU A 273 17.52 4.98 -24.46
N MET A 274 17.07 5.60 -23.37
CA MET A 274 16.94 7.05 -23.25
C MET A 274 18.23 7.73 -22.74
N GLY A 275 19.31 6.99 -22.55
CA GLY A 275 20.56 7.53 -22.06
C GLY A 275 20.55 8.00 -20.58
N MET A 276 19.55 7.61 -19.81
CA MET A 276 19.44 7.97 -18.38
C MET A 276 20.42 7.18 -17.51
N THR A 277 20.78 5.97 -17.92
CA THR A 277 21.61 5.02 -17.17
C THR A 277 22.60 4.29 -18.07
N SER A 278 23.66 3.73 -17.45
CA SER A 278 24.72 2.98 -18.14
C SER A 278 24.34 1.53 -18.43
N GLY A 279 25.19 0.81 -19.20
CA GLY A 279 25.01 -0.61 -19.49
C GLY A 279 25.03 -1.52 -18.25
N VAL A 280 25.66 -1.09 -17.15
CA VAL A 280 25.64 -1.81 -15.86
C VAL A 280 24.20 -1.94 -15.33
N TYR A 281 23.41 -0.86 -15.44
CA TYR A 281 21.99 -0.93 -15.09
C TYR A 281 21.24 -1.95 -15.96
N LEU A 282 21.54 -2.03 -17.27
CA LEU A 282 20.90 -2.99 -18.16
C LEU A 282 21.10 -4.43 -17.67
N CYS A 283 22.33 -4.79 -17.33
CA CYS A 283 22.64 -6.12 -16.78
C CYS A 283 21.87 -6.37 -15.48
N SER A 284 21.86 -5.37 -14.57
CA SER A 284 21.14 -5.47 -13.30
C SER A 284 19.63 -5.62 -13.48
N ALA A 285 19.03 -4.82 -14.36
CA ALA A 285 17.61 -4.89 -14.69
C ALA A 285 17.23 -6.22 -15.34
N LEU A 286 18.10 -6.77 -16.21
CA LEU A 286 17.92 -8.09 -16.82
C LEU A 286 17.93 -9.20 -15.76
N LEU A 287 18.93 -9.22 -14.87
CA LEU A 287 19.04 -10.23 -13.82
C LEU A 287 17.83 -10.18 -12.86
N LEU A 288 17.47 -8.97 -12.42
CA LEU A 288 16.30 -8.77 -11.55
C LEU A 288 15.01 -9.18 -12.28
N GLY A 289 14.88 -8.81 -13.57
CA GLY A 289 13.73 -9.14 -14.39
C GLY A 289 13.55 -10.64 -14.59
N LEU A 290 14.64 -11.35 -14.93
CA LEU A 290 14.61 -12.82 -15.09
C LEU A 290 14.29 -13.52 -13.75
N SER A 291 14.85 -13.04 -12.64
CA SER A 291 14.54 -13.56 -11.30
C SER A 291 13.06 -13.36 -10.95
N LEU A 292 12.50 -12.19 -11.24
CA LEU A 292 11.08 -11.92 -11.04
C LEU A 292 10.21 -12.83 -11.91
N LEU A 293 10.53 -12.98 -13.21
CA LEU A 293 9.78 -13.85 -14.13
C LEU A 293 9.85 -15.32 -13.74
N TYR A 294 10.97 -15.79 -13.19
CA TYR A 294 11.08 -17.14 -12.64
C TYR A 294 10.07 -17.37 -11.51
N VAL A 295 10.00 -16.46 -10.54
CA VAL A 295 9.03 -16.54 -9.42
C VAL A 295 7.58 -16.40 -9.92
N VAL A 296 7.33 -15.49 -10.87
CA VAL A 296 6.01 -15.31 -11.50
C VAL A 296 5.54 -16.59 -12.21
N ASN A 297 6.42 -17.26 -12.96
CA ASN A 297 6.07 -18.50 -13.64
C ASN A 297 5.76 -19.62 -12.64
N GLY A 298 6.55 -19.78 -11.59
CA GLY A 298 6.26 -20.71 -10.50
C GLY A 298 4.90 -20.43 -9.83
N ALA A 299 4.62 -19.17 -9.51
CA ALA A 299 3.35 -18.78 -8.92
C ALA A 299 2.16 -18.98 -9.87
N THR A 300 2.36 -18.82 -11.18
CA THR A 300 1.34 -19.06 -12.21
C THR A 300 0.97 -20.54 -12.33
N SER A 301 1.94 -21.43 -12.14
CA SER A 301 1.73 -22.88 -12.18
C SER A 301 1.08 -23.42 -10.91
N ASP A 302 1.52 -22.97 -9.74
CA ASP A 302 1.04 -23.45 -8.42
C ASP A 302 -0.27 -22.79 -7.97
N ARG A 303 -0.45 -21.48 -8.19
CA ARG A 303 -1.60 -20.64 -7.79
C ARG A 303 -1.99 -20.77 -6.32
N SER A 304 -1.13 -21.30 -5.46
CA SER A 304 -1.36 -21.41 -4.03
C SER A 304 -1.18 -20.06 -3.31
N GLY A 305 -1.71 -19.95 -2.09
CA GLY A 305 -1.45 -18.79 -1.23
C GLY A 305 0.03 -18.66 -0.85
N VAL A 306 0.76 -19.79 -0.79
CA VAL A 306 2.21 -19.82 -0.51
C VAL A 306 2.98 -19.23 -1.70
N ALA A 307 2.65 -19.64 -2.93
CA ALA A 307 3.26 -19.10 -4.14
C ALA A 307 2.99 -17.60 -4.31
N ALA A 308 1.78 -17.15 -4.01
CA ALA A 308 1.45 -15.72 -3.98
C ALA A 308 2.26 -14.94 -2.93
N LYS A 309 2.53 -15.53 -1.77
CA LYS A 309 3.41 -14.94 -0.74
C LYS A 309 4.86 -14.83 -1.22
N HIS A 310 5.41 -15.84 -1.87
CA HIS A 310 6.75 -15.77 -2.46
C HIS A 310 6.82 -14.69 -3.56
N LEU A 311 5.80 -14.61 -4.42
CA LEU A 311 5.70 -13.55 -5.42
C LEU A 311 5.65 -12.16 -4.78
N LEU A 312 4.86 -11.98 -3.71
CA LEU A 312 4.81 -10.73 -2.97
C LEU A 312 6.21 -10.32 -2.47
N HIS A 313 6.95 -11.24 -1.84
CA HIS A 313 8.31 -10.95 -1.37
C HIS A 313 9.25 -10.59 -2.55
N ALA A 314 9.18 -11.33 -3.65
CA ALA A 314 9.99 -11.04 -4.83
C ALA A 314 9.70 -9.62 -5.38
N THR A 315 8.45 -9.20 -5.44
CA THR A 315 8.09 -7.84 -5.87
C THR A 315 8.57 -6.76 -4.90
N VAL A 316 8.53 -7.01 -3.59
CA VAL A 316 9.02 -6.07 -2.55
C VAL A 316 10.53 -5.89 -2.62
N ILE A 317 11.28 -6.93 -2.99
CA ILE A 317 12.74 -6.87 -3.18
C ILE A 317 13.10 -6.24 -4.52
N TYR A 318 12.36 -6.59 -5.58
CA TYR A 318 12.62 -6.15 -6.96
C TYR A 318 12.68 -4.63 -7.11
N LEU A 319 11.66 -3.92 -6.66
CA LEU A 319 11.55 -2.48 -6.91
C LEU A 319 12.65 -1.64 -6.21
N PRO A 320 12.95 -1.83 -4.91
CA PRO A 320 14.04 -1.11 -4.26
C PRO A 320 15.40 -1.38 -4.90
N LEU A 321 15.67 -2.63 -5.29
CA LEU A 321 16.92 -2.96 -5.97
C LEU A 321 17.00 -2.33 -7.36
N LEU A 322 15.90 -2.37 -8.14
CA LEU A 322 15.84 -1.72 -9.44
C LEU A 322 16.08 -0.21 -9.33
N PHE A 323 15.44 0.45 -8.36
CA PHE A 323 15.61 1.87 -8.10
C PHE A 323 17.01 2.20 -7.59
N LEU A 324 17.60 1.35 -6.77
CA LEU A 324 18.99 1.51 -6.33
C LEU A 324 19.94 1.50 -7.53
N PHE A 325 19.85 0.49 -8.39
CA PHE A 325 20.71 0.43 -9.60
C PHE A 325 20.42 1.57 -10.55
N LEU A 326 19.17 1.99 -10.69
CA LEU A 326 18.78 3.12 -11.53
C LEU A 326 19.49 4.41 -11.09
N VAL A 327 19.58 4.66 -9.79
CA VAL A 327 20.26 5.83 -9.22
C VAL A 327 21.79 5.68 -9.30
N LEU A 328 22.34 4.53 -8.93
CA LEU A 328 23.80 4.31 -8.90
C LEU A 328 24.44 4.28 -10.29
N CYS A 329 23.68 3.84 -11.30
CA CYS A 329 24.16 3.70 -12.68
C CYS A 329 23.76 4.87 -13.58
N ARG A 330 23.38 6.01 -13.04
CA ARG A 330 23.12 7.23 -13.81
C ARG A 330 24.33 7.60 -14.68
N THR A 331 24.08 8.03 -15.90
CA THR A 331 25.16 8.34 -16.88
C THR A 331 26.08 9.46 -16.42
N ASP A 332 25.57 10.49 -15.74
CA ASP A 332 26.36 11.58 -15.19
C ASP A 332 27.18 11.19 -13.94
N VAL A 333 26.72 10.20 -13.18
CA VAL A 333 27.48 9.62 -12.05
C VAL A 333 28.62 8.72 -12.57
N VAL A 334 28.35 7.89 -13.56
CA VAL A 334 29.32 6.95 -14.14
C VAL A 334 30.38 7.70 -14.94
N ALA A 335 30.04 8.78 -15.65
CA ALA A 335 30.99 9.61 -16.39
C ALA A 335 31.98 10.39 -15.49
N GLY A 336 31.67 10.55 -14.21
CA GLY A 336 32.54 11.16 -13.21
C GLY A 336 33.49 10.20 -12.49
N TRP A 337 33.40 8.88 -12.75
CA TRP A 337 34.28 7.87 -12.18
C TRP A 337 35.47 7.65 -13.14
N PRO A 338 36.72 7.89 -12.73
CA PRO A 338 37.88 7.50 -13.50
C PRO A 338 37.90 5.97 -13.63
N LEU A 339 37.91 5.48 -14.87
CA LEU A 339 38.12 4.07 -15.21
C LEU A 339 39.53 3.64 -14.79
#